data_3f6742de5a34257fb5d2f8729bf2365c
#
_entry.id   3f6742de5a34257fb5d2f8729bf2365c
#
_cell.length_a   1.000
_cell.length_b   1.000
_cell.length_c   1.000
_cell.angle_alpha   90.00
_cell.angle_beta   90.00
_cell.angle_gamma   90.00
#
_symmetry.space_group_name_H-M   'P 1'
#
loop_
_entity.id
_entity.type
_entity.pdbx_description
1 polymer ?
#
loop_
_entity_poly.entity_id
_entity_poly.type
_entity_poly.pdbx_seq_one_letter_code
_entity_poly.pdbx_strand_id
1 'polypeptide(L)'
;MAVSADICKKLDSFRLDIHFRSSARRIGILGASGCGKSMTLKSIAGIVTPDEGHIEIGGRVLFDTGKPGKKAAKRVNLKPRMRNVGYLFQNYALFPTMTVEQNIAAGLKGSRREKEKRVRQMVEKFRLEGLEKRLPGRLSGGQQQRVALARIMAYEPEVILLDEPFSALDMFLKDQLQRELMEMLEDYRGTVIMVSHNRDEIYRFSEEVIVIDSGKIVAAGPTEELFKNPVSREAARLTGCKNFSRIERVDAHTVQASDWGVTLELDREVPEDASWIGYRAHDFIPVWGERGKNMIPFDLADSAALPFERNYYIRPESARDDAIRTGVPRGDAVPAGAPRGDAVRASGLRSDVICWFVQREKLQVLEERGMPDYLAFDEDAVLFLQ
;
A
#
# COMPACT_ATOMS: atom_id res chain seq x y z
N MET A 1 4.80 5.43 21.14
CA MET A 1 4.79 4.18 21.93
C MET A 1 5.28 3.06 21.03
N ALA A 2 6.18 2.19 21.47
CA ALA A 2 6.72 1.15 20.60
C ALA A 2 5.76 -0.04 20.45
N VAL A 3 5.64 -0.55 19.23
CA VAL A 3 4.95 -1.79 18.89
C VAL A 3 5.99 -2.76 18.32
N SER A 4 6.06 -3.97 18.87
CA SER A 4 6.89 -5.06 18.37
C SER A 4 6.00 -6.26 18.08
N ALA A 5 6.12 -6.84 16.91
CA ALA A 5 5.34 -7.99 16.51
C ALA A 5 6.19 -9.00 15.71
N ASP A 6 6.41 -10.14 16.33
CA ASP A 6 6.94 -11.34 15.70
C ASP A 6 5.79 -12.33 15.59
N ILE A 7 5.31 -12.59 14.39
CA ILE A 7 4.10 -13.37 14.12
C ILE A 7 4.41 -14.45 13.10
N CYS A 8 4.36 -15.70 13.53
CA CYS A 8 4.40 -16.84 12.64
C CYS A 8 3.05 -17.56 12.68
N LYS A 9 2.41 -17.70 11.51
CA LYS A 9 1.12 -18.40 11.39
C LYS A 9 1.07 -19.18 10.09
N LYS A 10 0.85 -20.48 10.19
CA LYS A 10 0.58 -21.33 9.04
C LYS A 10 -0.88 -21.17 8.62
N LEU A 11 -1.10 -20.86 7.37
CA LEU A 11 -2.39 -20.77 6.73
C LEU A 11 -2.47 -21.83 5.62
N ASP A 12 -3.67 -22.11 5.12
CA ASP A 12 -3.87 -23.16 4.11
C ASP A 12 -3.07 -22.94 2.83
N SER A 13 -2.94 -21.68 2.40
CA SER A 13 -2.32 -21.28 1.14
C SER A 13 -0.92 -20.70 1.27
N PHE A 14 -0.53 -20.21 2.46
CA PHE A 14 0.79 -19.62 2.69
C PHE A 14 1.15 -19.55 4.17
N ARG A 15 2.40 -19.21 4.49
CA ARG A 15 2.86 -18.95 5.85
C ARG A 15 3.01 -17.44 6.06
N LEU A 16 2.34 -16.92 7.08
CA LEU A 16 2.59 -15.57 7.58
C LEU A 16 3.84 -15.59 8.46
N ASP A 17 4.82 -14.76 8.16
CA ASP A 17 6.10 -14.68 8.87
C ASP A 17 6.52 -13.20 8.93
N ILE A 18 6.05 -12.50 9.95
CA ILE A 18 6.12 -11.05 10.09
C ILE A 18 6.96 -10.70 11.31
N HIS A 19 7.99 -9.89 11.10
CA HIS A 19 8.87 -9.42 12.16
C HIS A 19 9.08 -7.92 11.99
N PHE A 20 8.53 -7.10 12.89
CA PHE A 20 8.78 -5.67 12.88
C PHE A 20 8.80 -5.07 14.28
N ARG A 21 9.47 -3.94 14.40
CA ARG A 21 9.44 -3.07 15.56
C ARG A 21 9.39 -1.61 15.07
N SER A 22 8.43 -0.86 15.59
CA SER A 22 8.24 0.54 15.23
C SER A 22 7.89 1.37 16.46
N SER A 23 8.32 2.61 16.48
CA SER A 23 7.94 3.63 17.47
C SER A 23 7.12 4.77 16.84
N ALA A 24 6.83 4.70 15.55
CA ALA A 24 6.02 5.68 14.85
C ALA A 24 4.60 5.75 15.42
N ARG A 25 4.01 6.93 15.37
CA ARG A 25 2.61 7.10 15.81
C ARG A 25 1.63 6.54 14.78
N ARG A 26 1.96 6.63 13.51
CA ARG A 26 1.14 6.15 12.39
C ARG A 26 1.95 5.19 11.54
N ILE A 27 1.57 3.92 11.57
CA ILE A 27 2.22 2.85 10.84
C ILE A 27 1.27 2.40 9.72
N GLY A 28 1.74 2.43 8.48
CA GLY A 28 1.03 1.89 7.33
C GLY A 28 1.50 0.48 7.02
N ILE A 29 0.60 -0.43 6.72
CA ILE A 29 0.93 -1.75 6.17
C ILE A 29 0.35 -1.82 4.75
N LEU A 30 1.24 -1.84 3.77
CA LEU A 30 0.92 -1.92 2.35
C LEU A 30 1.12 -3.33 1.83
N GLY A 31 0.27 -3.79 0.93
CA GLY A 31 0.44 -5.07 0.26
C GLY A 31 -0.77 -5.46 -0.57
N ALA A 32 -0.61 -6.44 -1.45
CA ALA A 32 -1.69 -6.97 -2.27
C ALA A 32 -2.79 -7.64 -1.44
N SER A 33 -3.99 -7.82 -2.03
CA SER A 33 -5.06 -8.59 -1.38
C SER A 33 -4.60 -10.02 -1.11
N GLY A 34 -4.90 -10.52 0.10
CA GLY A 34 -4.52 -11.89 0.49
C GLY A 34 -3.09 -12.08 1.01
N CYS A 35 -2.20 -11.06 0.97
CA CYS A 35 -0.81 -11.21 1.41
C CYS A 35 -0.60 -11.32 2.94
N GLY A 36 -1.66 -11.22 3.77
CA GLY A 36 -1.57 -11.40 5.22
C GLY A 36 -1.79 -10.17 6.09
N LYS A 37 -2.06 -8.97 5.53
CA LYS A 37 -2.24 -7.70 6.26
C LYS A 37 -3.27 -7.77 7.38
N SER A 38 -4.51 -8.15 7.06
CA SER A 38 -5.59 -8.28 8.06
C SER A 38 -5.31 -9.37 9.09
N MET A 39 -4.58 -10.43 8.69
CA MET A 39 -4.18 -11.49 9.60
C MET A 39 -3.16 -10.98 10.63
N THR A 40 -2.22 -10.14 10.21
CA THR A 40 -1.28 -9.44 11.10
C THR A 40 -2.03 -8.60 12.14
N LEU A 41 -2.98 -7.75 11.71
CA LEU A 41 -3.77 -6.96 12.64
C LEU A 41 -4.60 -7.82 13.59
N LYS A 42 -5.27 -8.87 13.09
CA LYS A 42 -6.06 -9.80 13.91
C LYS A 42 -5.20 -10.54 14.93
N SER A 43 -3.96 -10.83 14.59
CA SER A 43 -2.98 -11.44 15.52
C SER A 43 -2.58 -10.47 16.64
N ILE A 44 -2.32 -9.19 16.32
CA ILE A 44 -2.03 -8.14 17.31
C ILE A 44 -3.25 -7.94 18.25
N ALA A 45 -4.46 -7.91 17.69
CA ALA A 45 -5.69 -7.78 18.47
C ALA A 45 -6.02 -9.02 19.33
N GLY A 46 -5.42 -10.18 19.04
CA GLY A 46 -5.71 -11.45 19.69
C GLY A 46 -6.99 -12.13 19.22
N ILE A 47 -7.54 -11.69 18.09
CA ILE A 47 -8.67 -12.32 17.40
C ILE A 47 -8.22 -13.64 16.79
N VAL A 48 -7.01 -13.64 16.25
CA VAL A 48 -6.32 -14.84 15.77
C VAL A 48 -5.11 -15.08 16.66
N THR A 49 -4.89 -16.34 17.04
CA THR A 49 -3.71 -16.74 17.80
C THR A 49 -2.61 -17.15 16.81
N PRO A 50 -1.42 -16.52 16.84
CA PRO A 50 -0.26 -17.00 16.09
C PRO A 50 0.15 -18.41 16.56
N ASP A 51 0.81 -19.16 15.70
CA ASP A 51 1.35 -20.47 16.08
C ASP A 51 2.63 -20.30 16.92
N GLU A 52 3.47 -19.32 16.52
CA GLU A 52 4.68 -18.93 17.24
C GLU A 52 4.86 -17.42 17.16
N GLY A 53 5.59 -16.85 18.13
CA GLY A 53 6.02 -15.47 18.07
C GLY A 53 5.93 -14.72 19.39
N HIS A 54 6.07 -13.39 19.27
CA HIS A 54 6.04 -12.42 20.36
C HIS A 54 5.35 -11.14 19.93
N ILE A 55 4.40 -10.64 20.72
CA ILE A 55 3.72 -9.37 20.45
C ILE A 55 3.79 -8.52 21.72
N GLU A 56 4.37 -7.32 21.57
CA GLU A 56 4.56 -6.37 22.66
C GLU A 56 4.10 -4.97 22.24
N ILE A 57 3.38 -4.29 23.11
CA ILE A 57 2.93 -2.90 22.94
C ILE A 57 3.31 -2.11 24.18
N GLY A 58 4.11 -1.04 24.00
CA GLY A 58 4.49 -0.16 25.09
C GLY A 58 5.21 -0.85 26.26
N GLY A 59 6.00 -1.89 26.01
CA GLY A 59 6.67 -2.70 27.05
C GLY A 59 5.79 -3.81 27.66
N ARG A 60 4.52 -3.91 27.24
CA ARG A 60 3.59 -4.92 27.71
C ARG A 60 3.48 -6.06 26.73
N VAL A 61 3.82 -7.28 27.16
CA VAL A 61 3.71 -8.50 26.36
C VAL A 61 2.24 -8.94 26.28
N LEU A 62 1.72 -9.03 25.05
CA LEU A 62 0.34 -9.46 24.77
C LEU A 62 0.27 -10.95 24.37
N PHE A 63 1.32 -11.41 23.68
CA PHE A 63 1.45 -12.78 23.22
C PHE A 63 2.93 -13.18 23.24
N ASP A 64 3.22 -14.39 23.72
CA ASP A 64 4.55 -14.98 23.71
C ASP A 64 4.44 -16.49 23.79
N THR A 65 5.02 -17.19 22.83
CA THR A 65 5.10 -18.66 22.83
C THR A 65 6.29 -19.21 23.60
N GLY A 66 7.21 -18.33 24.04
CA GLY A 66 8.50 -18.73 24.63
C GLY A 66 9.51 -19.17 23.57
N LYS A 67 10.79 -18.96 23.85
CA LYS A 67 11.86 -19.45 22.96
C LYS A 67 12.04 -20.96 23.11
N PRO A 68 12.14 -21.71 21.99
CA PRO A 68 12.52 -23.12 22.07
C PRO A 68 13.85 -23.29 22.84
N GLY A 69 13.87 -24.14 23.87
CA GLY A 69 15.10 -24.49 24.59
C GLY A 69 15.40 -23.67 25.86
N LYS A 70 14.65 -22.62 26.21
CA LYS A 70 14.76 -22.01 27.55
C LYS A 70 13.68 -22.56 28.48
N LYS A 71 14.11 -23.31 29.51
CA LYS A 71 13.24 -23.73 30.64
C LYS A 71 12.60 -22.46 31.24
N ALA A 72 11.24 -22.45 31.28
CA ALA A 72 10.42 -21.50 32.03
C ALA A 72 10.19 -20.07 31.46
N ALA A 73 10.18 -19.84 30.16
CA ALA A 73 9.48 -18.66 29.66
C ALA A 73 7.97 -18.91 29.76
N LYS A 74 7.29 -18.17 30.63
CA LYS A 74 5.83 -18.27 30.82
C LYS A 74 5.13 -17.87 29.52
N ARG A 75 4.45 -18.81 28.89
CA ARG A 75 3.63 -18.50 27.70
C ARG A 75 2.58 -17.46 28.05
N VAL A 76 2.48 -16.44 27.22
CA VAL A 76 1.51 -15.35 27.38
C VAL A 76 0.56 -15.36 26.17
N ASN A 77 -0.75 -15.35 26.42
CA ASN A 77 -1.75 -15.11 25.39
C ASN A 77 -2.93 -14.37 26.02
N LEU A 78 -2.86 -13.05 25.99
CA LEU A 78 -3.93 -12.22 26.53
C LEU A 78 -5.15 -12.29 25.62
N LYS A 79 -6.33 -12.51 26.21
CA LYS A 79 -7.62 -12.43 25.49
C LYS A 79 -7.80 -11.03 24.89
N PRO A 80 -8.50 -10.87 23.75
CA PRO A 80 -8.68 -9.55 23.07
C PRO A 80 -9.10 -8.44 24.04
N ARG A 81 -10.09 -8.68 24.90
CA ARG A 81 -10.57 -7.70 25.90
C ARG A 81 -9.51 -7.24 26.92
N MET A 82 -8.42 -7.95 27.03
CA MET A 82 -7.31 -7.65 27.96
C MET A 82 -6.15 -6.94 27.26
N ARG A 83 -6.17 -6.83 25.94
CA ARG A 83 -5.06 -6.26 25.18
C ARG A 83 -5.08 -4.73 25.12
N ASN A 84 -6.20 -4.09 25.43
CA ASN A 84 -6.40 -2.65 25.31
C ASN A 84 -6.11 -2.11 23.90
N VAL A 85 -6.56 -2.85 22.89
CA VAL A 85 -6.38 -2.55 21.46
C VAL A 85 -7.73 -2.25 20.84
N GLY A 86 -7.85 -1.14 20.13
CA GLY A 86 -8.99 -0.80 19.30
C GLY A 86 -8.89 -1.47 17.93
N TYR A 87 -9.98 -2.06 17.44
CA TYR A 87 -10.00 -2.67 16.12
C TYR A 87 -11.18 -2.16 15.31
N LEU A 88 -10.88 -1.50 14.18
CA LEU A 88 -11.87 -1.13 13.18
C LEU A 88 -11.88 -2.21 12.08
N PHE A 89 -12.99 -2.94 12.02
CA PHE A 89 -13.22 -3.91 10.96
C PHE A 89 -13.64 -3.24 9.66
N GLN A 90 -13.37 -3.86 8.53
CA GLN A 90 -13.75 -3.39 7.21
C GLN A 90 -15.27 -3.09 7.08
N ASN A 91 -16.12 -3.86 7.76
CA ASN A 91 -17.57 -3.67 7.81
C ASN A 91 -18.03 -2.90 9.06
N TYR A 92 -17.10 -2.19 9.73
CA TYR A 92 -17.32 -1.41 10.97
C TYR A 92 -17.81 -2.21 12.17
N ALA A 93 -18.37 -3.39 12.00
CA ALA A 93 -18.88 -4.31 13.02
C ALA A 93 -19.70 -3.59 14.13
N LEU A 94 -20.60 -2.70 13.76
CA LEU A 94 -21.54 -2.07 14.70
C LEU A 94 -22.57 -3.09 15.17
N PHE A 95 -23.01 -2.96 16.41
CA PHE A 95 -24.10 -3.76 16.95
C PHE A 95 -25.42 -3.30 16.32
N PRO A 96 -26.07 -4.10 15.45
CA PRO A 96 -27.18 -3.63 14.62
C PRO A 96 -28.43 -3.29 15.39
N THR A 97 -28.60 -3.87 16.58
CA THR A 97 -29.76 -3.65 17.48
C THR A 97 -29.53 -2.56 18.53
N MET A 98 -28.32 -1.97 18.55
CA MET A 98 -27.97 -0.88 19.46
C MET A 98 -27.98 0.46 18.72
N THR A 99 -28.45 1.51 19.39
CA THR A 99 -28.39 2.87 18.88
C THR A 99 -26.93 3.36 18.80
N VAL A 100 -26.68 4.53 18.20
CA VAL A 100 -25.35 5.16 18.15
C VAL A 100 -24.76 5.31 19.54
N GLU A 101 -25.51 5.93 20.48
CA GLU A 101 -25.05 6.12 21.86
C GLU A 101 -24.74 4.78 22.57
N GLN A 102 -25.58 3.76 22.34
CA GLN A 102 -25.38 2.42 22.90
C GLN A 102 -24.14 1.74 22.31
N ASN A 103 -23.90 1.86 21.00
CA ASN A 103 -22.70 1.38 20.37
C ASN A 103 -21.44 2.03 20.98
N ILE A 104 -21.44 3.36 21.16
CA ILE A 104 -20.31 4.08 21.75
C ILE A 104 -20.10 3.64 23.21
N ALA A 105 -21.17 3.43 23.96
CA ALA A 105 -21.11 3.03 25.36
C ALA A 105 -20.70 1.58 25.60
N ALA A 106 -20.77 0.71 24.57
CA ALA A 106 -20.67 -0.75 24.73
C ALA A 106 -19.36 -1.25 25.36
N GLY A 107 -18.24 -0.52 25.17
CA GLY A 107 -16.93 -0.87 25.76
C GLY A 107 -16.58 -0.14 27.06
N LEU A 108 -17.41 0.81 27.48
CA LEU A 108 -17.09 1.69 28.59
C LEU A 108 -17.28 1.00 29.96
N LYS A 109 -16.35 1.24 30.86
CA LYS A 109 -16.43 0.88 32.29
C LYS A 109 -16.73 2.11 33.12
N GLY A 110 -17.14 1.93 34.37
CA GLY A 110 -17.46 3.04 35.29
C GLY A 110 -18.95 3.25 35.52
N SER A 111 -19.28 4.30 36.26
CA SER A 111 -20.65 4.69 36.61
C SER A 111 -21.45 5.14 35.38
N ARG A 112 -22.80 5.12 35.52
CA ARG A 112 -23.69 5.59 34.45
C ARG A 112 -23.38 7.03 34.03
N ARG A 113 -23.12 7.92 35.00
CA ARG A 113 -22.82 9.34 34.76
C ARG A 113 -21.52 9.54 33.99
N GLU A 114 -20.47 8.76 34.31
CA GLU A 114 -19.21 8.79 33.60
C GLU A 114 -19.37 8.32 32.15
N LYS A 115 -20.08 7.21 31.94
CA LYS A 115 -20.38 6.70 30.60
C LYS A 115 -21.16 7.71 29.76
N GLU A 116 -22.21 8.31 30.31
CA GLU A 116 -23.02 9.33 29.62
C GLU A 116 -22.19 10.57 29.26
N LYS A 117 -21.29 10.99 30.17
CA LYS A 117 -20.37 12.10 29.90
C LYS A 117 -19.43 11.74 28.73
N ARG A 118 -18.84 10.54 28.77
CA ARG A 118 -17.92 10.08 27.73
C ARG A 118 -18.60 9.91 26.38
N VAL A 119 -19.81 9.36 26.34
CA VAL A 119 -20.59 9.22 25.11
C VAL A 119 -20.86 10.61 24.50
N ARG A 120 -21.29 11.62 25.31
CA ARG A 120 -21.48 12.99 24.80
C ARG A 120 -20.21 13.56 24.17
N GLN A 121 -19.05 13.41 24.82
CA GLN A 121 -17.77 13.85 24.28
C GLN A 121 -17.45 13.18 22.92
N MET A 122 -17.75 11.88 22.79
CA MET A 122 -17.53 11.17 21.54
C MET A 122 -18.53 11.59 20.47
N VAL A 123 -19.79 11.81 20.81
CA VAL A 123 -20.80 12.32 19.87
C VAL A 123 -20.38 13.66 19.30
N GLU A 124 -19.95 14.59 20.13
CA GLU A 124 -19.45 15.91 19.73
C GLU A 124 -18.18 15.78 18.87
N LYS A 125 -17.15 15.07 19.37
CA LYS A 125 -15.87 14.89 18.65
C LYS A 125 -16.05 14.28 17.28
N PHE A 126 -16.97 13.31 17.12
CA PHE A 126 -17.20 12.59 15.87
C PHE A 126 -18.36 13.16 15.03
N ARG A 127 -18.89 14.35 15.39
CA ARG A 127 -19.95 15.05 14.65
C ARG A 127 -21.16 14.12 14.43
N LEU A 128 -21.67 13.52 15.52
CA LEU A 128 -22.77 12.56 15.53
C LEU A 128 -24.02 13.12 16.19
N GLU A 129 -24.08 14.43 16.45
CA GLU A 129 -25.21 15.12 17.08
C GLU A 129 -26.50 14.91 16.26
N GLY A 130 -27.58 14.63 16.93
CA GLY A 130 -28.87 14.32 16.33
C GLY A 130 -28.99 12.90 15.76
N LEU A 131 -27.94 12.08 15.87
CA LEU A 131 -27.92 10.68 15.41
C LEU A 131 -27.96 9.68 16.58
N GLU A 132 -27.88 10.13 17.84
CA GLU A 132 -27.64 9.33 19.04
C GLU A 132 -28.62 8.16 19.19
N LYS A 133 -29.86 8.36 18.80
CA LYS A 133 -30.95 7.37 18.89
C LYS A 133 -31.16 6.53 17.64
N ARG A 134 -30.38 6.80 16.57
CA ARG A 134 -30.50 6.02 15.32
C ARG A 134 -29.84 4.67 15.47
N LEU A 135 -30.36 3.67 14.73
CA LEU A 135 -29.76 2.36 14.55
C LEU A 135 -28.78 2.41 13.40
N PRO A 136 -27.71 1.55 13.38
CA PRO A 136 -26.69 1.52 12.33
C PRO A 136 -27.25 1.42 10.91
N GLY A 137 -28.31 0.64 10.69
CA GLY A 137 -28.92 0.50 9.36
C GLY A 137 -29.60 1.76 8.82
N ARG A 138 -29.70 2.84 9.61
CA ARG A 138 -30.23 4.14 9.19
C ARG A 138 -29.12 5.20 9.04
N LEU A 139 -27.88 4.79 9.02
CA LEU A 139 -26.70 5.65 8.90
C LEU A 139 -26.03 5.42 7.53
N SER A 140 -25.47 6.50 6.97
CA SER A 140 -24.58 6.38 5.82
C SER A 140 -23.27 5.64 6.19
N GLY A 141 -22.53 5.12 5.20
CA GLY A 141 -21.26 4.42 5.45
C GLY A 141 -20.27 5.27 6.27
N GLY A 142 -20.10 6.55 5.94
CA GLY A 142 -19.26 7.47 6.70
C GLY A 142 -19.76 7.73 8.12
N GLN A 143 -21.07 7.80 8.34
CA GLN A 143 -21.64 7.89 9.69
C GLN A 143 -21.38 6.61 10.50
N GLN A 144 -21.52 5.43 9.88
CA GLN A 144 -21.21 4.15 10.52
C GLN A 144 -19.73 4.07 10.92
N GLN A 145 -18.83 4.52 10.05
CA GLN A 145 -17.39 4.60 10.33
C GLN A 145 -17.10 5.51 11.52
N ARG A 146 -17.68 6.71 11.55
CA ARG A 146 -17.55 7.65 12.69
C ARG A 146 -18.05 7.04 14.00
N VAL A 147 -19.18 6.36 14.00
CA VAL A 147 -19.69 5.65 15.18
C VAL A 147 -18.74 4.55 15.64
N ALA A 148 -18.18 3.76 14.71
CA ALA A 148 -17.22 2.70 15.05
C ALA A 148 -15.92 3.26 15.64
N LEU A 149 -15.39 4.35 15.08
CA LEU A 149 -14.22 5.06 15.63
C LEU A 149 -14.53 5.69 16.99
N ALA A 150 -15.69 6.34 17.16
CA ALA A 150 -16.16 6.88 18.44
C ALA A 150 -16.24 5.79 19.52
N ARG A 151 -16.78 4.59 19.18
CA ARG A 151 -16.80 3.43 20.06
C ARG A 151 -15.40 2.98 20.48
N ILE A 152 -14.46 2.94 19.54
CA ILE A 152 -13.06 2.54 19.80
C ILE A 152 -12.38 3.60 20.69
N MET A 153 -12.46 4.87 20.34
CA MET A 153 -11.78 5.93 21.09
C MET A 153 -12.43 6.22 22.45
N ALA A 154 -13.67 5.79 22.66
CA ALA A 154 -14.35 5.98 23.93
C ALA A 154 -13.62 5.34 25.12
N TYR A 155 -12.99 4.18 24.95
CA TYR A 155 -12.25 3.49 26.03
C TYR A 155 -10.73 3.72 26.02
N GLU A 156 -10.24 4.66 25.19
CA GLU A 156 -8.83 5.10 25.13
C GLU A 156 -7.84 3.94 24.98
N PRO A 157 -7.88 3.19 23.89
CA PRO A 157 -6.96 2.08 23.67
C PRO A 157 -5.50 2.58 23.55
N GLU A 158 -4.54 1.69 23.80
CA GLU A 158 -3.11 1.96 23.58
C GLU A 158 -2.74 1.98 22.09
N VAL A 159 -3.41 1.13 21.30
CA VAL A 159 -3.22 1.02 19.85
C VAL A 159 -4.58 0.94 19.16
N ILE A 160 -4.72 1.63 18.04
CA ILE A 160 -5.87 1.49 17.13
C ILE A 160 -5.41 0.78 15.87
N LEU A 161 -6.12 -0.27 15.49
CA LEU A 161 -5.90 -1.07 14.28
C LEU A 161 -7.03 -0.80 13.29
N LEU A 162 -6.68 -0.32 12.10
CA LEU A 162 -7.62 0.03 11.04
C LEU A 162 -7.48 -0.97 9.87
N ASP A 163 -8.47 -1.83 9.71
CA ASP A 163 -8.46 -2.88 8.68
C ASP A 163 -9.22 -2.39 7.45
N GLU A 164 -8.49 -1.92 6.43
CA GLU A 164 -9.00 -1.36 5.17
C GLU A 164 -10.16 -0.36 5.36
N PRO A 165 -9.95 0.74 6.10
CA PRO A 165 -11.03 1.61 6.56
C PRO A 165 -11.82 2.28 5.44
N PHE A 166 -11.28 2.35 4.22
CA PHE A 166 -11.90 3.05 3.09
C PHE A 166 -12.30 2.12 1.93
N SER A 167 -12.16 0.80 2.07
CA SER A 167 -12.37 -0.15 0.96
C SER A 167 -13.81 -0.24 0.47
N ALA A 168 -14.78 0.02 1.35
CA ALA A 168 -16.22 -0.05 1.03
C ALA A 168 -16.82 1.27 0.50
N LEU A 169 -15.97 2.29 0.23
CA LEU A 169 -16.42 3.64 -0.11
C LEU A 169 -16.11 3.97 -1.57
N ASP A 170 -16.96 4.80 -2.18
CA ASP A 170 -16.70 5.36 -3.49
C ASP A 170 -15.51 6.36 -3.46
N MET A 171 -14.91 6.58 -4.62
CA MET A 171 -13.68 7.38 -4.74
C MET A 171 -13.85 8.83 -4.28
N PHE A 172 -15.02 9.42 -4.47
CA PHE A 172 -15.27 10.82 -4.11
C PHE A 172 -15.31 11.03 -2.59
N LEU A 173 -15.91 10.07 -1.87
CA LEU A 173 -16.01 10.10 -0.40
C LEU A 173 -14.69 9.72 0.29
N LYS A 174 -13.81 8.95 -0.37
CA LYS A 174 -12.56 8.47 0.24
C LYS A 174 -11.65 9.61 0.69
N ASP A 175 -11.40 10.60 -0.15
CA ASP A 175 -10.52 11.73 0.17
C ASP A 175 -11.05 12.57 1.32
N GLN A 176 -12.37 12.78 1.39
CA GLN A 176 -13.01 13.49 2.49
C GLN A 176 -12.89 12.69 3.80
N LEU A 177 -13.25 11.43 3.77
CA LEU A 177 -13.22 10.57 4.96
C LEU A 177 -11.81 10.29 5.46
N GLN A 178 -10.82 10.26 4.57
CA GLN A 178 -9.42 10.17 4.97
C GLN A 178 -8.96 11.41 5.74
N ARG A 179 -9.31 12.61 5.27
CA ARG A 179 -9.05 13.86 5.99
C ARG A 179 -9.78 13.88 7.35
N GLU A 180 -11.06 13.54 7.36
CA GLU A 180 -11.85 13.45 8.61
C GLU A 180 -11.22 12.46 9.61
N LEU A 181 -10.77 11.29 9.15
CA LEU A 181 -10.06 10.32 10.00
C LEU A 181 -8.79 10.92 10.60
N MET A 182 -7.99 11.63 9.82
CA MET A 182 -6.76 12.27 10.29
C MET A 182 -7.08 13.34 11.36
N GLU A 183 -8.07 14.20 11.13
CA GLU A 183 -8.55 15.18 12.11
C GLU A 183 -9.01 14.50 13.43
N MET A 184 -9.79 13.42 13.33
CA MET A 184 -10.29 12.68 14.50
C MET A 184 -9.17 12.02 15.32
N LEU A 185 -8.07 11.67 14.66
CA LEU A 185 -6.90 11.02 15.29
C LEU A 185 -5.83 12.02 15.74
N GLU A 186 -5.96 13.30 15.46
CA GLU A 186 -4.94 14.32 15.77
C GLU A 186 -4.52 14.32 17.25
N ASP A 187 -5.51 14.34 18.15
CA ASP A 187 -5.29 14.33 19.61
C ASP A 187 -4.99 12.95 20.19
N TYR A 188 -5.06 11.89 19.35
CA TYR A 188 -4.81 10.55 19.85
C TYR A 188 -3.31 10.33 20.09
N ARG A 189 -2.93 9.99 21.32
CA ARG A 189 -1.54 9.85 21.74
C ARG A 189 -0.96 8.44 21.58
N GLY A 190 -1.79 7.47 21.30
CA GLY A 190 -1.38 6.08 21.05
C GLY A 190 -0.84 5.87 19.64
N THR A 191 -0.53 4.63 19.32
CA THR A 191 -0.13 4.23 17.97
C THR A 191 -1.35 3.83 17.13
N VAL A 192 -1.38 4.21 15.87
CA VAL A 192 -2.40 3.77 14.90
C VAL A 192 -1.73 2.96 13.81
N ILE A 193 -2.22 1.75 13.58
CA ILE A 193 -1.73 0.89 12.49
C ILE A 193 -2.87 0.74 11.47
N MET A 194 -2.64 1.14 10.23
CA MET A 194 -3.59 1.02 9.15
C MET A 194 -3.09 0.04 8.09
N VAL A 195 -3.92 -0.90 7.68
CA VAL A 195 -3.65 -1.73 6.51
C VAL A 195 -4.50 -1.25 5.34
N SER A 196 -3.88 -1.18 4.17
CA SER A 196 -4.55 -0.90 2.91
C SER A 196 -3.80 -1.57 1.75
N HIS A 197 -4.51 -1.80 0.65
CA HIS A 197 -3.92 -2.15 -0.63
C HIS A 197 -3.73 -0.91 -1.52
N ASN A 198 -4.22 0.24 -1.10
CA ASN A 198 -4.08 1.52 -1.80
C ASN A 198 -2.85 2.27 -1.26
N ARG A 199 -1.85 2.45 -2.13
CA ARG A 199 -0.60 3.13 -1.81
C ARG A 199 -0.79 4.60 -1.41
N ASP A 200 -1.76 5.30 -2.04
CA ASP A 200 -1.99 6.72 -1.79
C ASP A 200 -2.60 6.95 -0.41
N GLU A 201 -3.48 6.02 0.04
CA GLU A 201 -4.01 6.00 1.41
C GLU A 201 -2.88 5.82 2.44
N ILE A 202 -1.98 4.86 2.20
CA ILE A 202 -0.83 4.59 3.09
C ILE A 202 0.15 5.76 3.10
N TYR A 203 0.50 6.31 1.93
CA TYR A 203 1.42 7.45 1.82
C TYR A 203 0.96 8.66 2.61
N ARG A 204 -0.33 9.02 2.50
CA ARG A 204 -0.91 10.18 3.21
C ARG A 204 -1.07 9.95 4.71
N PHE A 205 -1.27 8.70 5.12
CA PHE A 205 -1.55 8.36 6.51
C PHE A 205 -0.31 8.14 7.34
N SER A 206 0.69 7.41 6.85
CA SER A 206 1.74 6.81 7.66
C SER A 206 3.02 7.64 7.73
N GLU A 207 3.66 7.61 8.89
CA GLU A 207 5.02 8.08 9.12
C GLU A 207 6.05 6.99 8.75
N GLU A 208 5.68 5.74 9.01
CA GLU A 208 6.46 4.55 8.69
C GLU A 208 5.58 3.55 7.95
N VAL A 209 6.10 2.93 6.91
CA VAL A 209 5.41 1.93 6.12
C VAL A 209 6.12 0.58 6.18
N ILE A 210 5.32 -0.46 6.30
CA ILE A 210 5.72 -1.86 6.21
C ILE A 210 5.07 -2.45 4.97
N VAL A 211 5.87 -2.96 4.04
CA VAL A 211 5.38 -3.59 2.81
C VAL A 211 5.39 -5.09 3.00
N ILE A 212 4.21 -5.70 2.83
CA ILE A 212 4.03 -7.16 2.95
C ILE A 212 3.72 -7.74 1.58
N ASP A 213 4.48 -8.74 1.18
CA ASP A 213 4.18 -9.61 0.04
C ASP A 213 4.30 -11.08 0.45
N SER A 214 3.33 -11.91 0.01
CA SER A 214 3.34 -13.37 0.22
C SER A 214 3.62 -13.80 1.67
N GLY A 215 3.09 -13.05 2.63
CA GLY A 215 3.21 -13.35 4.08
C GLY A 215 4.50 -12.90 4.74
N LYS A 216 5.37 -12.16 4.04
CA LYS A 216 6.65 -11.66 4.57
C LYS A 216 6.76 -10.15 4.40
N ILE A 217 7.57 -9.52 5.25
CA ILE A 217 7.96 -8.13 5.07
C ILE A 217 9.06 -8.10 4.00
N VAL A 218 8.81 -7.35 2.91
CA VAL A 218 9.75 -7.15 1.82
C VAL A 218 10.45 -5.79 1.87
N ALA A 219 9.89 -4.84 2.63
CA ALA A 219 10.52 -3.58 2.95
C ALA A 219 9.82 -2.94 4.17
N ALA A 220 10.55 -2.15 4.95
CA ALA A 220 10.01 -1.32 6.02
C ALA A 220 10.90 -0.10 6.23
N GLY A 221 10.31 1.06 6.55
CA GLY A 221 11.04 2.28 6.82
C GLY A 221 10.16 3.54 6.79
N PRO A 222 10.76 4.73 6.90
CA PRO A 222 10.07 6.00 6.75
C PRO A 222 9.32 6.06 5.41
N THR A 223 8.08 6.53 5.44
CA THR A 223 7.18 6.43 4.27
C THR A 223 7.74 7.15 3.05
N GLU A 224 8.19 8.40 3.20
CA GLU A 224 8.72 9.19 2.08
C GLU A 224 9.95 8.54 1.46
N GLU A 225 10.87 8.04 2.29
CA GLU A 225 12.09 7.38 1.85
C GLU A 225 11.80 6.08 1.10
N LEU A 226 10.95 5.21 1.65
CA LEU A 226 10.62 3.94 1.04
C LEU A 226 9.84 4.10 -0.26
N PHE A 227 8.98 5.13 -0.35
CA PHE A 227 8.29 5.44 -1.59
C PHE A 227 9.23 6.05 -2.64
N LYS A 228 10.23 6.82 -2.22
CA LYS A 228 11.25 7.37 -3.13
C LYS A 228 12.22 6.29 -3.60
N ASN A 229 12.76 5.51 -2.68
CA ASN A 229 13.82 4.51 -2.91
C ASN A 229 13.42 3.14 -2.34
N PRO A 230 12.51 2.40 -2.97
CA PRO A 230 12.17 1.04 -2.56
C PRO A 230 13.37 0.12 -2.79
N VAL A 231 13.67 -0.74 -1.81
CA VAL A 231 14.87 -1.61 -1.84
C VAL A 231 14.66 -2.90 -2.61
N SER A 232 13.42 -3.33 -2.83
CA SER A 232 13.10 -4.57 -3.53
C SER A 232 12.13 -4.34 -4.67
N ARG A 233 12.17 -5.24 -5.68
CA ARG A 233 11.25 -5.19 -6.82
C ARG A 233 9.78 -5.24 -6.37
N GLU A 234 9.45 -6.06 -5.38
CA GLU A 234 8.11 -6.20 -4.82
C GLU A 234 7.66 -4.88 -4.16
N ALA A 235 8.53 -4.25 -3.36
CA ALA A 235 8.25 -2.96 -2.75
C ALA A 235 8.06 -1.87 -3.80
N ALA A 236 8.93 -1.80 -4.82
CA ALA A 236 8.82 -0.86 -5.92
C ALA A 236 7.48 -1.00 -6.67
N ARG A 237 7.08 -2.23 -6.95
CA ARG A 237 5.79 -2.54 -7.60
C ARG A 237 4.60 -2.04 -6.77
N LEU A 238 4.62 -2.29 -5.46
CA LEU A 238 3.54 -1.91 -4.56
C LEU A 238 3.49 -0.40 -4.31
N THR A 239 4.65 0.29 -4.35
CA THR A 239 4.73 1.76 -4.25
C THR A 239 4.51 2.47 -5.59
N GLY A 240 4.27 1.72 -6.69
CA GLY A 240 3.76 2.25 -7.96
C GLY A 240 4.72 2.28 -9.12
N CYS A 241 5.91 1.71 -9.01
CA CYS A 241 6.76 1.46 -10.17
C CYS A 241 6.07 0.46 -11.12
N LYS A 242 6.13 0.72 -12.41
CA LYS A 242 5.49 -0.10 -13.45
C LYS A 242 6.48 -0.77 -14.37
N ASN A 243 7.62 -0.15 -14.58
CA ASN A 243 8.63 -0.61 -15.51
C ASN A 243 9.79 -1.24 -14.74
N PHE A 244 10.15 -2.45 -15.13
CA PHE A 244 11.24 -3.21 -14.53
C PHE A 244 12.06 -3.88 -15.63
N SER A 245 13.36 -3.89 -15.48
CA SER A 245 14.27 -4.66 -16.32
C SER A 245 15.34 -5.33 -15.46
N ARG A 246 15.75 -6.51 -15.86
CA ARG A 246 16.98 -7.13 -15.35
C ARG A 246 18.17 -6.30 -15.80
N ILE A 247 19.19 -6.27 -14.99
CA ILE A 247 20.42 -5.54 -15.34
C ILE A 247 21.64 -6.45 -15.37
N GLU A 248 22.55 -6.09 -16.25
CA GLU A 248 23.92 -6.56 -16.25
C GLU A 248 24.82 -5.35 -16.03
N ARG A 249 25.63 -5.40 -14.96
CA ARG A 249 26.58 -4.33 -14.66
C ARG A 249 27.73 -4.37 -15.66
N VAL A 250 27.92 -3.29 -16.39
CA VAL A 250 29.03 -3.13 -17.35
C VAL A 250 30.27 -2.62 -16.62
N ASP A 251 30.10 -1.55 -15.82
CA ASP A 251 31.15 -0.97 -14.97
C ASP A 251 30.53 -0.31 -13.72
N ALA A 252 31.28 0.55 -13.02
CA ALA A 252 30.81 1.20 -11.78
C ALA A 252 29.63 2.15 -12.00
N HIS A 253 29.49 2.71 -13.20
CA HIS A 253 28.51 3.74 -13.53
C HIS A 253 27.59 3.36 -14.70
N THR A 254 27.77 2.18 -15.28
CA THR A 254 27.06 1.76 -16.50
C THR A 254 26.36 0.43 -16.30
N VAL A 255 25.09 0.37 -16.67
CA VAL A 255 24.29 -0.85 -16.64
C VAL A 255 23.63 -1.10 -18.00
N GLN A 256 23.56 -2.36 -18.39
CA GLN A 256 22.73 -2.85 -19.48
C GLN A 256 21.38 -3.27 -18.92
N ALA A 257 20.30 -2.56 -19.26
CA ALA A 257 18.94 -2.97 -18.95
C ALA A 257 18.45 -3.97 -20.01
N SER A 258 18.62 -5.27 -19.71
CA SER A 258 18.50 -6.36 -20.69
C SER A 258 17.11 -6.50 -21.29
N ASP A 259 16.04 -6.31 -20.49
CA ASP A 259 14.66 -6.43 -20.98
C ASP A 259 14.23 -5.19 -21.81
N TRP A 260 14.90 -4.07 -21.68
CA TRP A 260 14.65 -2.85 -22.47
C TRP A 260 15.65 -2.65 -23.62
N GLY A 261 16.74 -3.41 -23.63
CA GLY A 261 17.78 -3.31 -24.64
C GLY A 261 18.50 -1.96 -24.66
N VAL A 262 18.62 -1.29 -23.50
CA VAL A 262 19.25 0.02 -23.37
C VAL A 262 20.40 -0.03 -22.37
N THR A 263 21.48 0.66 -22.70
CA THR A 263 22.59 0.92 -21.78
C THR A 263 22.36 2.27 -21.12
N LEU A 264 22.42 2.32 -19.80
CA LEU A 264 22.29 3.54 -19.00
C LEU A 264 23.64 3.88 -18.38
N GLU A 265 24.11 5.09 -18.63
CA GLU A 265 25.28 5.69 -18.00
C GLU A 265 24.81 6.62 -16.88
N LEU A 266 25.29 6.44 -15.67
CA LEU A 266 24.79 7.10 -14.46
C LEU A 266 25.91 7.86 -13.74
N ASP A 267 25.61 9.02 -13.18
CA ASP A 267 26.59 9.80 -12.39
C ASP A 267 26.90 9.16 -11.05
N ARG A 268 26.02 8.26 -10.56
CA ARG A 268 26.16 7.52 -9.30
C ARG A 268 26.61 6.08 -9.53
N GLU A 269 27.26 5.51 -8.51
CA GLU A 269 27.68 4.10 -8.56
C GLU A 269 26.48 3.15 -8.56
N VAL A 270 26.57 2.12 -9.38
CA VAL A 270 25.62 1.02 -9.44
C VAL A 270 25.88 0.07 -8.26
N PRO A 271 24.90 -0.17 -7.36
CA PRO A 271 25.07 -1.10 -6.26
C PRO A 271 25.43 -2.51 -6.74
N GLU A 272 26.37 -3.16 -6.06
CA GLU A 272 26.85 -4.50 -6.46
C GLU A 272 25.79 -5.59 -6.34
N ASP A 273 24.83 -5.42 -5.43
CA ASP A 273 23.74 -6.35 -5.15
C ASP A 273 22.46 -6.08 -5.96
N ALA A 274 22.47 -5.05 -6.80
CA ALA A 274 21.35 -4.74 -7.68
C ALA A 274 21.22 -5.78 -8.80
N SER A 275 20.03 -6.37 -8.92
CA SER A 275 19.68 -7.35 -9.95
C SER A 275 18.65 -6.81 -10.93
N TRP A 276 17.94 -5.78 -10.54
CA TRP A 276 16.89 -5.14 -11.31
C TRP A 276 17.03 -3.62 -11.30
N ILE A 277 16.52 -3.02 -12.36
CA ILE A 277 16.25 -1.60 -12.45
C ILE A 277 14.74 -1.39 -12.51
N GLY A 278 14.25 -0.40 -11.79
CA GLY A 278 12.87 0.07 -11.85
C GLY A 278 12.82 1.50 -12.37
N TYR A 279 11.77 1.84 -13.14
CA TYR A 279 11.54 3.21 -13.58
C TYR A 279 10.04 3.55 -13.56
N ARG A 280 9.70 4.72 -12.99
CA ARG A 280 8.29 5.11 -12.87
C ARG A 280 7.77 5.60 -14.20
N ALA A 281 6.52 5.25 -14.51
CA ALA A 281 5.92 5.57 -15.80
C ALA A 281 5.74 7.09 -16.06
N HIS A 282 5.72 7.92 -15.02
CA HIS A 282 5.58 9.38 -15.12
C HIS A 282 6.91 10.13 -15.27
N ASP A 283 8.04 9.46 -15.02
CA ASP A 283 9.36 10.11 -14.94
C ASP A 283 10.07 10.18 -16.30
N PHE A 284 9.53 9.51 -17.33
CA PHE A 284 10.07 9.61 -18.68
C PHE A 284 10.01 11.03 -19.24
N ILE A 285 11.11 11.46 -19.84
CA ILE A 285 11.24 12.77 -20.47
C ILE A 285 11.13 12.58 -21.99
N PRO A 286 10.10 13.15 -22.65
CA PRO A 286 9.96 13.06 -24.10
C PRO A 286 10.99 13.96 -24.80
N VAL A 287 11.68 13.43 -25.83
CA VAL A 287 12.73 14.14 -26.58
C VAL A 287 12.45 14.04 -28.07
N TRP A 288 12.56 15.19 -28.76
CA TRP A 288 12.44 15.33 -30.21
C TRP A 288 13.80 15.74 -30.79
N GLY A 289 14.20 15.12 -31.90
CA GLY A 289 15.43 15.43 -32.63
C GLY A 289 16.57 14.43 -32.38
N GLU A 290 17.77 14.89 -32.04
CA GLU A 290 18.95 14.04 -31.96
C GLU A 290 18.95 13.15 -30.71
N ARG A 291 19.46 11.92 -30.88
CA ARG A 291 19.62 10.94 -29.79
C ARG A 291 20.77 11.36 -28.88
N GLY A 292 20.49 11.50 -27.59
CA GLY A 292 21.47 11.71 -26.52
C GLY A 292 21.73 10.45 -25.69
N LYS A 293 22.37 10.64 -24.54
CA LYS A 293 22.60 9.59 -23.53
C LYS A 293 21.29 9.19 -22.87
N ASN A 294 21.21 7.96 -22.40
CA ASN A 294 20.09 7.44 -21.61
C ASN A 294 18.74 7.60 -22.31
N MET A 295 18.70 7.46 -23.62
CA MET A 295 17.50 7.59 -24.43
C MET A 295 17.16 6.29 -25.13
N ILE A 296 15.85 5.98 -25.15
CA ILE A 296 15.31 4.79 -25.77
C ILE A 296 14.45 5.18 -26.99
N PRO A 297 14.79 4.71 -28.21
CA PRO A 297 13.89 4.77 -29.35
C PRO A 297 12.78 3.73 -29.18
N PHE A 298 11.57 4.03 -29.61
CA PHE A 298 10.43 3.18 -29.34
C PHE A 298 9.38 3.20 -30.45
N ASP A 299 8.61 2.11 -30.52
CA ASP A 299 7.34 2.04 -31.22
C ASP A 299 6.16 2.13 -30.25
N LEU A 300 5.12 2.84 -30.65
CA LEU A 300 3.87 2.84 -29.91
C LEU A 300 3.12 1.50 -30.11
N ALA A 301 2.96 0.74 -29.04
CA ALA A 301 2.24 -0.52 -29.06
C ALA A 301 0.73 -0.35 -28.82
N ASP A 302 0.35 0.52 -27.86
CA ASP A 302 -1.05 0.81 -27.53
C ASP A 302 -1.12 2.12 -26.74
N SER A 303 -2.32 2.70 -26.61
CA SER A 303 -2.56 3.83 -25.72
C SER A 303 -3.96 3.78 -25.10
N ALA A 304 -4.08 4.24 -23.86
CA ALA A 304 -5.34 4.37 -23.16
C ALA A 304 -5.53 5.80 -22.65
N ALA A 305 -6.62 6.46 -23.07
CA ALA A 305 -6.96 7.77 -22.55
C ALA A 305 -7.74 7.65 -21.25
N LEU A 306 -7.30 8.36 -20.23
CA LEU A 306 -7.96 8.52 -18.94
C LEU A 306 -8.36 10.00 -18.75
N PRO A 307 -9.24 10.33 -17.80
CA PRO A 307 -9.75 11.71 -17.66
C PRO A 307 -8.66 12.76 -17.44
N PHE A 308 -7.56 12.42 -16.78
CA PHE A 308 -6.51 13.35 -16.38
C PHE A 308 -5.11 12.96 -16.88
N GLU A 309 -4.98 11.82 -17.56
CA GLU A 309 -3.72 11.35 -18.11
C GLU A 309 -3.96 10.48 -19.35
N ARG A 310 -2.93 10.26 -20.13
CA ARG A 310 -2.89 9.24 -21.19
C ARG A 310 -1.76 8.27 -20.91
N ASN A 311 -2.08 7.00 -20.93
CA ASN A 311 -1.13 5.91 -20.74
C ASN A 311 -0.70 5.38 -22.09
N TYR A 312 0.58 5.47 -22.39
CA TYR A 312 1.20 4.90 -23.56
C TYR A 312 1.91 3.60 -23.18
N TYR A 313 1.76 2.62 -24.03
CA TYR A 313 2.45 1.34 -23.94
C TYR A 313 3.40 1.25 -25.12
N ILE A 314 4.69 1.23 -24.86
CA ILE A 314 5.72 1.34 -25.88
C ILE A 314 6.60 0.10 -25.91
N ARG A 315 7.20 -0.19 -27.08
CA ARG A 315 8.21 -1.24 -27.25
C ARG A 315 9.51 -0.60 -27.66
N PRO A 316 10.61 -0.90 -26.95
CA PRO A 316 11.96 -0.50 -27.40
C PRO A 316 12.26 -1.08 -28.78
N GLU A 317 12.90 -0.32 -29.66
CA GLU A 317 13.28 -0.81 -31.00
C GLU A 317 14.28 -1.96 -30.94
N SER A 318 15.17 -1.99 -29.94
CA SER A 318 16.12 -3.08 -29.70
C SER A 318 15.47 -4.44 -29.43
N ALA A 319 14.23 -4.47 -28.93
CA ALA A 319 13.47 -5.72 -28.74
C ALA A 319 13.02 -6.37 -30.09
N ARG A 320 13.17 -5.68 -31.23
CA ARG A 320 12.84 -6.24 -32.55
C ARG A 320 13.86 -7.26 -33.03
N ASP A 321 15.14 -7.05 -32.78
CA ASP A 321 16.20 -7.93 -33.30
C ASP A 321 16.19 -9.31 -32.63
N ASP A 322 15.81 -9.39 -31.36
CA ASP A 322 15.70 -10.65 -30.62
C ASP A 322 14.45 -11.45 -30.98
N ALA A 323 13.32 -10.81 -31.30
CA ALA A 323 12.09 -11.49 -31.75
C ALA A 323 12.27 -12.14 -33.11
N ILE A 324 13.12 -11.57 -33.98
CA ILE A 324 13.48 -12.15 -35.29
C ILE A 324 14.42 -13.36 -35.10
N ARG A 325 15.31 -13.33 -34.12
CA ARG A 325 16.23 -14.42 -33.79
C ARG A 325 15.58 -15.63 -33.13
N THR A 326 14.50 -15.43 -32.35
CA THR A 326 13.84 -16.49 -31.59
C THR A 326 12.69 -17.18 -32.35
N GLY A 327 12.36 -16.77 -33.58
CA GLY A 327 11.42 -17.48 -34.45
C GLY A 327 9.97 -17.57 -33.93
N VAL A 328 9.54 -16.68 -33.04
CA VAL A 328 8.16 -16.65 -32.55
C VAL A 328 7.24 -16.08 -33.64
N PRO A 329 6.19 -16.81 -34.10
CA PRO A 329 5.31 -16.35 -35.16
C PRO A 329 4.55 -15.08 -34.76
N ARG A 330 4.46 -14.13 -35.69
CA ARG A 330 3.59 -12.95 -35.57
C ARG A 330 2.15 -13.40 -35.40
N GLY A 331 1.52 -13.08 -34.27
CA GLY A 331 0.08 -13.14 -34.16
C GLY A 331 -0.55 -12.16 -35.15
N ASP A 332 -1.47 -12.63 -35.96
CA ASP A 332 -2.15 -11.89 -37.02
C ASP A 332 -2.76 -10.58 -36.54
N ALA A 333 -2.67 -9.58 -37.39
CA ALA A 333 -3.30 -8.28 -37.21
C ALA A 333 -4.80 -8.45 -36.97
N VAL A 334 -5.30 -8.01 -35.82
CA VAL A 334 -6.74 -8.01 -35.51
C VAL A 334 -7.42 -6.94 -36.36
N PRO A 335 -8.52 -7.27 -37.08
CA PRO A 335 -9.26 -6.30 -37.89
C PRO A 335 -9.86 -5.18 -37.04
N ALA A 336 -9.80 -3.95 -37.56
CA ALA A 336 -10.46 -2.79 -36.98
C ALA A 336 -11.99 -3.00 -36.99
N GLY A 337 -12.65 -3.15 -35.84
CA GLY A 337 -14.10 -3.18 -35.78
C GLY A 337 -14.79 -3.91 -34.64
N ALA A 338 -14.11 -4.46 -33.64
CA ALA A 338 -14.76 -5.09 -32.49
C ALA A 338 -14.90 -4.10 -31.30
N PRO A 339 -16.04 -4.10 -30.57
CA PRO A 339 -16.21 -3.23 -29.39
C PRO A 339 -15.29 -3.71 -28.26
N ARG A 340 -14.32 -2.91 -27.90
CA ARG A 340 -13.38 -3.17 -26.81
C ARG A 340 -13.97 -2.69 -25.48
N GLY A 341 -14.75 -3.54 -24.85
CA GLY A 341 -14.98 -3.48 -23.42
C GLY A 341 -14.27 -4.68 -22.83
N ASP A 342 -13.17 -4.42 -22.09
CA ASP A 342 -12.88 -5.07 -20.82
C ASP A 342 -11.44 -4.76 -20.43
N ALA A 343 -11.29 -4.41 -19.16
CA ALA A 343 -10.05 -4.06 -18.50
C ALA A 343 -8.92 -5.03 -18.85
N VAL A 344 -7.84 -4.50 -19.41
CA VAL A 344 -6.56 -5.20 -19.52
C VAL A 344 -6.18 -5.68 -18.11
N ARG A 345 -6.26 -6.98 -17.89
CA ARG A 345 -5.86 -7.64 -16.64
C ARG A 345 -4.39 -7.30 -16.39
N ALA A 346 -4.14 -6.60 -15.29
CA ALA A 346 -2.84 -6.08 -14.87
C ALA A 346 -1.77 -7.15 -14.54
N SER A 347 -1.95 -8.41 -14.97
CA SER A 347 -1.07 -9.55 -14.65
C SER A 347 -0.41 -10.22 -15.86
N GLY A 348 -0.33 -9.53 -17.01
CA GLY A 348 0.17 -10.16 -18.24
C GLY A 348 0.86 -9.23 -19.24
N LEU A 349 1.40 -8.07 -18.82
CA LEU A 349 2.27 -7.30 -19.70
C LEU A 349 3.53 -8.11 -19.96
N ARG A 350 3.86 -8.35 -21.24
CA ARG A 350 5.12 -8.97 -21.65
C ARG A 350 6.26 -8.09 -21.12
N SER A 351 7.37 -8.67 -20.77
CA SER A 351 8.57 -7.99 -20.24
C SER A 351 9.15 -6.92 -21.19
N ASP A 352 8.75 -6.95 -22.46
CA ASP A 352 9.17 -6.06 -23.53
C ASP A 352 8.32 -4.77 -23.68
N VAL A 353 7.31 -4.56 -22.84
CA VAL A 353 6.43 -3.38 -22.91
C VAL A 353 6.74 -2.44 -21.75
N ILE A 354 7.05 -1.20 -22.07
CA ILE A 354 7.26 -0.10 -21.14
C ILE A 354 5.99 0.75 -21.05
N CYS A 355 5.60 1.10 -19.83
CA CYS A 355 4.52 2.04 -19.56
C CYS A 355 5.07 3.46 -19.46
N TRP A 356 4.52 4.36 -20.26
CA TRP A 356 4.78 5.80 -20.18
C TRP A 356 3.46 6.54 -19.95
N PHE A 357 3.37 7.25 -18.83
CA PHE A 357 2.15 7.95 -18.40
C PHE A 357 2.34 9.46 -18.50
N VAL A 358 1.46 10.11 -19.24
CA VAL A 358 1.54 11.55 -19.52
C VAL A 358 0.34 12.24 -18.91
N GLN A 359 0.58 13.13 -17.96
CA GLN A 359 -0.46 13.95 -17.35
C GLN A 359 -1.04 14.93 -18.36
N ARG A 360 -2.32 15.31 -18.18
CA ARG A 360 -3.08 16.16 -19.10
C ARG A 360 -2.36 17.45 -19.47
N GLU A 361 -1.66 18.07 -18.52
CA GLU A 361 -0.91 19.32 -18.74
C GLU A 361 0.23 19.16 -19.76
N LYS A 362 0.85 17.98 -19.77
CA LYS A 362 1.93 17.65 -20.72
C LYS A 362 1.41 17.11 -22.06
N LEU A 363 0.13 16.71 -22.15
CA LEU A 363 -0.46 16.20 -23.39
C LEU A 363 -0.53 17.26 -24.49
N GLN A 364 -0.74 18.52 -24.13
CA GLN A 364 -0.77 19.61 -25.11
C GLN A 364 0.53 19.70 -25.92
N VAL A 365 1.67 19.48 -25.27
CA VAL A 365 2.99 19.46 -25.95
C VAL A 365 3.06 18.34 -26.98
N LEU A 366 2.49 17.16 -26.66
CA LEU A 366 2.44 16.02 -27.60
C LEU A 366 1.47 16.28 -28.76
N GLU A 367 0.36 16.98 -28.52
CA GLU A 367 -0.60 17.36 -29.57
C GLU A 367 0.00 18.38 -30.55
N GLU A 368 0.80 19.32 -30.06
CA GLU A 368 1.43 20.36 -30.88
C GLU A 368 2.66 19.84 -31.64
N ARG A 369 3.50 19.00 -31.02
CA ARG A 369 4.79 18.54 -31.56
C ARG A 369 4.78 17.14 -32.17
N GLY A 370 3.67 16.40 -31.96
CA GLY A 370 3.60 14.97 -32.30
C GLY A 370 4.30 14.08 -31.27
N MET A 371 4.34 12.78 -31.56
CA MET A 371 5.05 11.82 -30.72
C MET A 371 6.56 12.13 -30.71
N PRO A 372 7.23 11.97 -29.55
CA PRO A 372 8.66 12.19 -29.46
C PRO A 372 9.42 11.04 -30.16
N ASP A 373 10.63 11.35 -30.62
CA ASP A 373 11.54 10.39 -31.26
C ASP A 373 12.15 9.42 -30.22
N TYR A 374 12.34 9.92 -28.98
CA TYR A 374 12.95 9.18 -27.87
C TYR A 374 12.24 9.48 -26.55
N LEU A 375 12.38 8.53 -25.61
CA LEU A 375 12.15 8.77 -24.18
C LEU A 375 13.49 8.71 -23.45
N ALA A 376 13.80 9.78 -22.71
CA ALA A 376 15.00 9.85 -21.90
C ALA A 376 14.69 9.39 -20.46
N PHE A 377 15.68 8.73 -19.87
CA PHE A 377 15.68 8.39 -18.45
C PHE A 377 16.36 9.52 -17.67
N ASP A 378 15.65 9.99 -16.63
CA ASP A 378 16.25 10.80 -15.59
C ASP A 378 17.08 9.88 -14.68
N GLU A 379 18.36 10.14 -14.56
CA GLU A 379 19.31 9.31 -13.81
C GLU A 379 18.97 9.22 -12.32
N ASP A 380 18.45 10.32 -11.74
CA ASP A 380 18.06 10.38 -10.33
C ASP A 380 16.77 9.59 -10.05
N ALA A 381 15.93 9.38 -11.07
CA ALA A 381 14.69 8.62 -10.96
C ALA A 381 14.86 7.11 -11.17
N VAL A 382 16.04 6.66 -11.56
CA VAL A 382 16.37 5.23 -11.73
C VAL A 382 16.41 4.54 -10.37
N LEU A 383 15.65 3.44 -10.21
CA LEU A 383 15.61 2.64 -8.99
C LEU A 383 16.46 1.38 -9.16
N PHE A 384 17.45 1.19 -8.27
CA PHE A 384 18.18 -0.08 -8.16
C PHE A 384 17.48 -0.99 -7.16
N LEU A 385 17.22 -2.23 -7.55
CA LEU A 385 16.39 -3.17 -6.80
C LEU A 385 17.08 -4.54 -6.72
N GLN A 386 16.84 -5.19 -5.58
CA GLN A 386 17.24 -6.58 -5.34
C GLN A 386 16.19 -7.56 -5.84
#